data_a48aba14af50432a574a7f0e5023ddce
#
_entry.id   a48aba14af50432a574a7f0e5023ddce
#
_cell.length_a   1.000
_cell.length_b   1.000
_cell.length_c   1.000
_cell.angle_alpha   90.00
_cell.angle_beta   90.00
_cell.angle_gamma   90.00
#
_symmetry.space_group_name_H-M   'P 1'
#
loop_
_entity.id
_entity.type
_entity.pdbx_description
1 polymer ?
#
loop_
_entity_poly.entity_id
_entity_poly.type
_entity_poly.pdbx_seq_one_letter_code
_entity_poly.pdbx_strand_id
1 'polypeptide(L)'
;MIKVPILFEILRQAAAGTVCLQETLSPSASCRVGGAGILKELNPSLPLNIRDLCVLMISLSDNTATNTLIERVGMTAVNQTMSNLGLTHTRLQRRMMDFAAAAAGLQNETSAADMAKMYHLLLHAQGLPPSYAALALNILKSQQVRDKIPFYLPESLSLAHKTGTLDGVEHDGGILYLPAGPYIVCI
;
A
#
# COMPACT_ATOMS: atom_id res chain seq x y z
N MET A 1 2.45 -5.45 3.93
CA MET A 1 1.54 -5.80 2.81
C MET A 1 0.26 -4.98 2.82
N ILE A 2 -0.38 -4.68 3.95
CA ILE A 2 -1.69 -3.98 4.06
C ILE A 2 -1.79 -2.62 3.32
N LYS A 3 -0.66 -2.00 2.97
CA LYS A 3 -0.61 -0.73 2.24
C LYS A 3 -1.07 -0.84 0.78
N VAL A 4 -1.03 -2.03 0.17
CA VAL A 4 -1.54 -2.25 -1.20
C VAL A 4 -3.08 -2.16 -1.24
N PRO A 5 -3.84 -2.80 -0.34
CA PRO A 5 -5.27 -2.54 -0.15
C PRO A 5 -5.63 -1.06 0.04
N ILE A 6 -4.85 -0.32 0.84
CA ILE A 6 -5.07 1.12 1.06
C ILE A 6 -4.86 1.89 -0.26
N LEU A 7 -3.78 1.61 -1.00
CA LEU A 7 -3.53 2.21 -2.31
C LEU A 7 -4.70 1.94 -3.29
N PHE A 8 -5.16 0.70 -3.34
CA PHE A 8 -6.29 0.32 -4.20
C PHE A 8 -7.53 1.14 -3.89
N GLU A 9 -7.90 1.27 -2.60
CA GLU A 9 -9.08 2.03 -2.19
C GLU A 9 -8.96 3.53 -2.49
N ILE A 10 -7.78 4.14 -2.29
CA ILE A 10 -7.54 5.53 -2.66
C ILE A 10 -7.80 5.74 -4.15
N LEU A 11 -7.25 4.87 -4.99
CA LEU A 11 -7.40 4.98 -6.45
C LEU A 11 -8.84 4.68 -6.91
N ARG A 12 -9.56 3.80 -6.21
CA ARG A 12 -10.99 3.54 -6.45
C ARG A 12 -11.82 4.78 -6.12
N GLN A 13 -11.57 5.43 -4.98
CA GLN A 13 -12.24 6.68 -4.62
C GLN A 13 -11.87 7.81 -5.58
N ALA A 14 -10.64 7.87 -6.05
CA ALA A 14 -10.22 8.85 -7.06
C ALA A 14 -10.93 8.61 -8.39
N ALA A 15 -11.08 7.36 -8.82
CA ALA A 15 -11.84 7.01 -10.01
C ALA A 15 -13.34 7.35 -9.90
N ALA A 16 -13.89 7.27 -8.69
CA ALA A 16 -15.27 7.67 -8.40
C ALA A 16 -15.45 9.20 -8.21
N GLY A 17 -14.37 9.98 -8.25
CA GLY A 17 -14.40 11.43 -8.07
C GLY A 17 -14.56 11.91 -6.62
N THR A 18 -14.52 11.02 -5.63
CA THR A 18 -14.64 11.35 -4.19
C THR A 18 -13.31 11.74 -3.54
N VAL A 19 -12.20 11.43 -4.19
CA VAL A 19 -10.83 11.82 -3.83
C VAL A 19 -10.19 12.49 -5.05
N CYS A 20 -9.53 13.63 -4.84
CA CYS A 20 -8.69 14.25 -5.87
C CYS A 20 -7.22 13.93 -5.56
N LEU A 21 -6.51 13.24 -6.46
CA LEU A 21 -5.10 12.88 -6.25
C LEU A 21 -4.18 14.10 -6.10
N GLN A 22 -4.62 15.27 -6.59
CA GLN A 22 -3.90 16.55 -6.45
C GLN A 22 -4.28 17.31 -5.16
N GLU A 23 -5.29 16.83 -4.42
CA GLU A 23 -5.63 17.36 -3.10
C GLU A 23 -4.41 17.29 -2.19
N THR A 24 -4.06 18.42 -1.56
CA THR A 24 -2.91 18.51 -0.65
C THR A 24 -3.36 18.31 0.79
N LEU A 25 -2.61 17.47 1.50
CA LEU A 25 -2.81 17.18 2.91
C LEU A 25 -1.52 17.48 3.68
N SER A 26 -1.67 17.99 4.90
CA SER A 26 -0.57 18.03 5.87
C SER A 26 -0.86 16.97 6.95
N PRO A 27 0.08 16.07 7.27
CA PRO A 27 -0.15 15.06 8.30
C PRO A 27 -0.50 15.69 9.64
N SER A 28 -1.64 15.31 10.21
CA SER A 28 -2.03 15.71 11.56
C SER A 28 -1.03 15.18 12.59
N ALA A 29 -1.00 15.79 13.78
CA ALA A 29 -0.12 15.33 14.87
C ALA A 29 -0.37 13.85 15.22
N SER A 30 -1.62 13.38 15.14
CA SER A 30 -1.99 11.99 15.42
C SER A 30 -1.56 11.01 14.30
N CYS A 31 -1.28 11.50 13.08
CA CYS A 31 -0.77 10.69 11.99
C CYS A 31 0.75 10.56 11.99
N ARG A 32 1.46 11.48 12.68
CA ARG A 32 2.92 11.45 12.76
C ARG A 32 3.38 10.38 13.73
N VAL A 33 3.98 9.34 13.19
CA VAL A 33 4.40 8.16 13.95
C VAL A 33 5.79 7.70 13.54
N GLY A 34 6.44 6.96 14.40
CA GLY A 34 7.75 6.37 14.18
C GLY A 34 7.77 5.23 13.14
N GLY A 35 8.83 4.44 13.18
CA GLY A 35 9.04 3.32 12.29
C GLY A 35 9.49 3.75 10.88
N ALA A 36 9.06 3.03 9.85
CA ALA A 36 9.49 3.24 8.47
C ALA A 36 9.00 4.57 7.88
N GLY A 37 9.79 5.11 6.96
CA GLY A 37 9.49 6.33 6.20
C GLY A 37 10.26 7.55 6.68
N ILE A 38 10.18 8.63 5.91
CA ILE A 38 10.92 9.88 6.12
C ILE A 38 10.01 11.05 6.53
N LEU A 39 8.69 10.95 6.27
CA LEU A 39 7.77 12.08 6.44
C LEU A 39 7.68 12.57 7.89
N LYS A 40 7.94 11.70 8.86
CA LYS A 40 8.02 12.05 10.28
C LYS A 40 9.13 13.04 10.61
N GLU A 41 10.22 13.06 9.81
CA GLU A 41 11.39 13.94 10.01
C GLU A 41 11.25 15.28 9.28
N LEU A 42 10.30 15.37 8.33
CA LEU A 42 10.12 16.58 7.54
C LEU A 42 9.26 17.62 8.28
N ASN A 43 9.25 18.84 7.74
CA ASN A 43 8.45 19.93 8.30
C ASN A 43 6.99 19.49 8.51
N PRO A 44 6.43 19.63 9.73
CA PRO A 44 5.04 19.28 10.03
C PRO A 44 4.00 19.93 9.12
N SER A 45 4.28 21.13 8.65
CA SER A 45 3.37 21.88 7.78
C SER A 45 3.60 21.64 6.29
N LEU A 46 4.49 20.69 5.91
CA LEU A 46 4.74 20.38 4.51
C LEU A 46 3.47 19.81 3.87
N PRO A 47 2.82 20.51 2.93
CA PRO A 47 1.69 19.98 2.21
C PRO A 47 2.18 19.00 1.13
N LEU A 48 1.58 17.81 1.09
CA LEU A 48 1.84 16.82 0.05
C LEU A 48 0.52 16.43 -0.60
N ASN A 49 0.53 16.28 -1.92
CA ASN A 49 -0.67 15.78 -2.58
C ASN A 49 -0.87 14.28 -2.30
N ILE A 50 -2.10 13.80 -2.45
CA ILE A 50 -2.47 12.40 -2.15
C ILE A 50 -1.63 11.43 -2.99
N ARG A 51 -1.33 11.77 -4.25
CA ARG A 51 -0.48 10.93 -5.11
C ARG A 51 0.92 10.75 -4.52
N ASP A 52 1.55 11.83 -4.04
CA ASP A 52 2.89 11.77 -3.45
C ASP A 52 2.88 11.01 -2.11
N LEU A 53 1.83 11.18 -1.31
CA LEU A 53 1.62 10.35 -0.11
C LEU A 53 1.50 8.86 -0.46
N CYS A 54 0.82 8.48 -1.54
CA CYS A 54 0.77 7.10 -2.03
C CYS A 54 2.16 6.59 -2.43
N VAL A 55 2.97 7.42 -3.10
CA VAL A 55 4.36 7.06 -3.44
C VAL A 55 5.18 6.82 -2.18
N LEU A 56 5.14 7.71 -1.20
CA LEU A 56 5.86 7.54 0.08
C LEU A 56 5.39 6.30 0.85
N MET A 57 4.08 6.07 0.91
CA MET A 57 3.48 4.89 1.55
C MET A 57 4.01 3.59 0.96
N ILE A 58 4.18 3.52 -0.35
CA ILE A 58 4.60 2.30 -1.04
C ILE A 58 6.12 2.21 -1.12
N SER A 59 6.81 3.23 -1.66
CA SER A 59 8.24 3.18 -1.97
C SER A 59 9.12 3.09 -0.73
N LEU A 60 8.82 3.85 0.31
CA LEU A 60 9.55 3.89 1.58
C LEU A 60 8.81 3.21 2.73
N SER A 61 7.65 2.63 2.45
CA SER A 61 6.76 2.11 3.50
C SER A 61 6.42 3.15 4.57
N ASP A 62 6.31 4.44 4.22
CA ASP A 62 6.14 5.54 5.16
C ASP A 62 4.86 5.41 5.99
N ASN A 63 5.01 5.32 7.32
CA ASN A 63 3.91 5.12 8.25
C ASN A 63 3.07 6.39 8.45
N THR A 64 3.71 7.56 8.45
CA THR A 64 3.01 8.85 8.58
C THR A 64 2.15 9.11 7.34
N ALA A 65 2.70 8.89 6.14
CA ALA A 65 1.93 8.96 4.90
C ALA A 65 0.76 7.96 4.92
N THR A 66 1.00 6.73 5.38
CA THR A 66 -0.04 5.70 5.48
C THR A 66 -1.18 6.14 6.40
N ASN A 67 -0.87 6.64 7.60
CA ASN A 67 -1.89 7.09 8.55
C ASN A 67 -2.70 8.29 8.03
N THR A 68 -2.02 9.24 7.36
CA THR A 68 -2.68 10.38 6.71
C THR A 68 -3.67 9.93 5.64
N LEU A 69 -3.28 8.93 4.83
CA LEU A 69 -4.15 8.36 3.80
C LEU A 69 -5.31 7.55 4.41
N ILE A 70 -5.07 6.78 5.48
CA ILE A 70 -6.14 6.08 6.21
C ILE A 70 -7.15 7.07 6.79
N GLU A 71 -6.68 8.20 7.34
CA GLU A 71 -7.57 9.26 7.86
C GLU A 71 -8.44 9.86 6.76
N ARG A 72 -7.90 10.02 5.55
CA ARG A 72 -8.61 10.60 4.40
C ARG A 72 -9.66 9.66 3.81
N VAL A 73 -9.35 8.36 3.68
CA VAL A 73 -10.25 7.42 2.97
C VAL A 73 -11.10 6.56 3.90
N GLY A 74 -10.69 6.39 5.15
CA GLY A 74 -11.37 5.59 6.16
C GLY A 74 -11.04 4.09 6.12
N MET A 75 -10.77 3.48 7.28
CA MET A 75 -10.52 2.03 7.39
C MET A 75 -11.73 1.20 6.95
N THR A 76 -12.94 1.66 7.27
CA THR A 76 -14.19 0.97 6.89
C THR A 76 -14.32 0.85 5.37
N ALA A 77 -13.99 1.91 4.62
CA ALA A 77 -14.04 1.88 3.16
C ALA A 77 -13.03 0.89 2.58
N VAL A 78 -11.79 0.87 3.12
CA VAL A 78 -10.78 -0.13 2.72
C VAL A 78 -11.31 -1.54 2.94
N ASN A 79 -11.82 -1.85 4.13
CA ASN A 79 -12.32 -3.17 4.47
C ASN A 79 -13.52 -3.59 3.62
N GLN A 80 -14.46 -2.67 3.37
CA GLN A 80 -15.62 -2.95 2.53
C GLN A 80 -15.19 -3.28 1.09
N THR A 81 -14.23 -2.55 0.54
CA THR A 81 -13.69 -2.82 -0.79
C THR A 81 -13.00 -4.18 -0.83
N MET A 82 -12.19 -4.52 0.18
CA MET A 82 -11.55 -5.84 0.24
C MET A 82 -12.59 -6.96 0.29
N SER A 83 -13.63 -6.81 1.10
CA SER A 83 -14.75 -7.77 1.18
C SER A 83 -15.47 -7.91 -0.16
N ASN A 84 -15.80 -6.80 -0.82
CA ASN A 84 -16.50 -6.82 -2.13
C ASN A 84 -15.66 -7.47 -3.23
N LEU A 85 -14.33 -7.38 -3.15
CA LEU A 85 -13.41 -8.05 -4.05
C LEU A 85 -13.14 -9.51 -3.67
N GLY A 86 -13.72 -9.98 -2.55
CA GLY A 86 -13.55 -11.33 -2.04
C GLY A 86 -12.15 -11.62 -1.49
N LEU A 87 -11.49 -10.60 -0.91
CA LEU A 87 -10.26 -10.73 -0.13
C LEU A 87 -10.64 -10.91 1.34
N THR A 88 -11.05 -12.11 1.70
CA THR A 88 -11.73 -12.39 2.97
C THR A 88 -10.81 -12.43 4.19
N HIS A 89 -9.50 -12.57 3.97
CA HIS A 89 -8.46 -12.58 5.02
C HIS A 89 -7.73 -11.24 5.12
N THR A 90 -8.16 -10.21 4.37
CA THR A 90 -7.53 -8.90 4.39
C THR A 90 -8.35 -7.92 5.22
N ARG A 91 -7.77 -7.46 6.32
CA ARG A 91 -8.42 -6.54 7.28
C ARG A 91 -7.48 -5.46 7.75
N LEU A 92 -7.90 -4.21 7.62
CA LEU A 92 -7.24 -3.03 8.19
C LEU A 92 -7.97 -2.67 9.49
N GLN A 93 -7.37 -2.96 10.65
CA GLN A 93 -8.02 -2.81 11.95
C GLN A 93 -7.39 -1.72 12.82
N ARG A 94 -6.19 -1.27 12.49
CA ARG A 94 -5.49 -0.22 13.23
C ARG A 94 -4.61 0.65 12.34
N ARG A 95 -4.29 1.83 12.84
CA ARG A 95 -3.27 2.69 12.24
C ARG A 95 -1.88 2.07 12.38
N MET A 96 -0.95 2.56 11.56
CA MET A 96 0.47 2.17 11.70
C MET A 96 0.99 2.67 13.06
N MET A 97 1.80 1.85 13.72
CA MET A 97 2.42 2.11 15.03
C MET A 97 1.43 2.29 16.20
N ASP A 98 0.16 1.91 16.04
CA ASP A 98 -0.82 1.87 17.12
C ASP A 98 -0.63 0.58 17.95
N PHE A 99 0.29 0.65 18.91
CA PHE A 99 0.61 -0.49 19.77
C PHE A 99 -0.49 -0.79 20.78
N ALA A 100 -1.29 0.21 21.17
CA ALA A 100 -2.40 -0.01 22.08
C ALA A 100 -3.50 -0.85 21.42
N ALA A 101 -3.88 -0.51 20.17
CA ALA A 101 -4.81 -1.31 19.41
C ALA A 101 -4.25 -2.73 19.13
N ALA A 102 -2.95 -2.83 18.84
CA ALA A 102 -2.30 -4.13 18.65
C ALA A 102 -2.35 -5.01 19.90
N ALA A 103 -2.10 -4.44 21.08
CA ALA A 103 -2.21 -5.14 22.37
C ALA A 103 -3.65 -5.56 22.71
N ALA A 104 -4.65 -4.82 22.20
CA ALA A 104 -6.06 -5.18 22.28
C ALA A 104 -6.50 -6.22 21.26
N GLY A 105 -5.55 -6.80 20.47
CA GLY A 105 -5.83 -7.86 19.50
C GLY A 105 -6.25 -7.36 18.11
N LEU A 106 -6.28 -6.04 17.88
CA LEU A 106 -6.59 -5.48 16.57
C LEU A 106 -5.34 -5.52 15.69
N GLN A 107 -5.27 -6.47 14.77
CA GLN A 107 -4.14 -6.63 13.87
C GLN A 107 -4.54 -6.31 12.42
N ASN A 108 -3.59 -5.73 11.69
CA ASN A 108 -3.71 -5.59 10.25
C ASN A 108 -3.28 -6.91 9.60
N GLU A 109 -4.20 -7.56 8.94
CA GLU A 109 -4.02 -8.93 8.45
C GLU A 109 -4.20 -9.00 6.93
N THR A 110 -3.54 -9.96 6.33
CA THR A 110 -3.77 -10.40 4.94
C THR A 110 -3.22 -11.81 4.79
N SER A 111 -3.50 -12.44 3.66
CA SER A 111 -2.92 -13.74 3.30
C SER A 111 -2.17 -13.65 1.96
N ALA A 112 -1.26 -14.60 1.72
CA ALA A 112 -0.57 -14.69 0.43
C ALA A 112 -1.57 -14.85 -0.73
N ALA A 113 -2.64 -15.60 -0.53
CA ALA A 113 -3.71 -15.79 -1.52
C ALA A 113 -4.46 -14.50 -1.83
N ASP A 114 -4.84 -13.72 -0.79
CA ASP A 114 -5.51 -12.43 -0.98
C ASP A 114 -4.58 -11.43 -1.70
N MET A 115 -3.30 -11.40 -1.32
CA MET A 115 -2.34 -10.52 -1.97
C MET A 115 -2.09 -10.92 -3.43
N ALA A 116 -1.97 -12.21 -3.73
CA ALA A 116 -1.86 -12.68 -5.11
C ALA A 116 -3.09 -12.29 -5.93
N LYS A 117 -4.30 -12.43 -5.35
CA LYS A 117 -5.55 -11.96 -5.97
C LYS A 117 -5.55 -10.44 -6.17
N MET A 118 -5.09 -9.66 -5.20
CA MET A 118 -4.98 -8.20 -5.32
C MET A 118 -4.05 -7.80 -6.48
N TYR A 119 -2.87 -8.42 -6.59
CA TYR A 119 -1.96 -8.18 -7.71
C TYR A 119 -2.55 -8.62 -9.06
N HIS A 120 -3.30 -9.72 -9.09
CA HIS A 120 -4.03 -10.14 -10.28
C HIS A 120 -5.08 -9.09 -10.71
N LEU A 121 -5.87 -8.58 -9.77
CA LEU A 121 -6.85 -7.52 -10.04
C LEU A 121 -6.17 -6.26 -10.61
N LEU A 122 -5.05 -5.83 -10.04
CA LEU A 122 -4.29 -4.69 -10.54
C LEU A 122 -3.72 -4.94 -11.94
N LEU A 123 -3.15 -6.13 -12.18
CA LEU A 123 -2.56 -6.49 -13.47
C LEU A 123 -3.58 -6.47 -14.61
N HIS A 124 -4.81 -6.89 -14.33
CA HIS A 124 -5.90 -7.00 -15.32
C HIS A 124 -6.90 -5.84 -15.24
N ALA A 125 -6.57 -4.77 -14.50
CA ALA A 125 -7.44 -3.60 -14.30
C ALA A 125 -8.86 -3.96 -13.85
N GLN A 126 -8.99 -4.96 -12.97
CA GLN A 126 -10.27 -5.37 -12.42
C GLN A 126 -10.56 -4.60 -11.12
N GLY A 127 -11.73 -3.96 -11.07
CA GLY A 127 -12.13 -3.11 -9.94
C GLY A 127 -11.57 -1.68 -9.95
N LEU A 128 -10.70 -1.36 -10.91
CA LEU A 128 -10.20 -0.02 -11.22
C LEU A 128 -10.24 0.25 -12.72
N PRO A 129 -10.46 1.50 -13.17
CA PRO A 129 -10.21 1.89 -14.55
C PRO A 129 -8.74 1.61 -14.95
N PRO A 130 -8.45 1.28 -16.22
CA PRO A 130 -7.08 0.93 -16.66
C PRO A 130 -6.01 1.96 -16.33
N SER A 131 -6.33 3.26 -16.38
CA SER A 131 -5.39 4.35 -16.03
C SER A 131 -5.01 4.34 -14.55
N TYR A 132 -5.94 4.04 -13.65
CA TYR A 132 -5.70 3.96 -12.21
C TYR A 132 -4.98 2.65 -11.82
N ALA A 133 -5.29 1.54 -12.49
CA ALA A 133 -4.55 0.30 -12.32
C ALA A 133 -3.08 0.47 -12.77
N ALA A 134 -2.85 1.10 -13.91
CA ALA A 134 -1.51 1.43 -14.38
C ALA A 134 -0.76 2.37 -13.40
N LEU A 135 -1.44 3.35 -12.82
CA LEU A 135 -0.87 4.22 -11.79
C LEU A 135 -0.46 3.42 -10.54
N ALA A 136 -1.33 2.51 -10.05
CA ALA A 136 -1.00 1.63 -8.92
C ALA A 136 0.27 0.81 -9.20
N LEU A 137 0.35 0.19 -10.37
CA LEU A 137 1.50 -0.62 -10.77
C LEU A 137 2.77 0.23 -10.89
N ASN A 138 2.69 1.46 -11.41
CA ASN A 138 3.83 2.37 -11.48
C ASN A 138 4.31 2.80 -10.09
N ILE A 139 3.39 3.06 -9.15
CA ILE A 139 3.73 3.35 -7.76
C ILE A 139 4.38 2.11 -7.10
N LEU A 140 3.88 0.90 -7.34
CA LEU A 140 4.48 -0.33 -6.83
C LEU A 140 5.87 -0.61 -7.41
N LYS A 141 6.14 -0.21 -8.67
CA LYS A 141 7.47 -0.30 -9.29
C LYS A 141 8.49 0.67 -8.67
N SER A 142 8.05 1.71 -7.97
CA SER A 142 8.94 2.66 -7.29
C SER A 142 9.44 2.18 -5.92
N GLN A 143 9.16 0.93 -5.52
CA GLN A 143 9.61 0.36 -4.26
C GLN A 143 11.14 0.44 -4.11
N GLN A 144 11.61 1.01 -2.99
CA GLN A 144 13.04 1.20 -2.69
C GLN A 144 13.62 0.10 -1.80
N VAL A 145 12.77 -0.63 -1.07
CA VAL A 145 13.23 -1.75 -0.21
C VAL A 145 13.39 -2.99 -1.09
N ARG A 146 14.63 -3.40 -1.35
CA ARG A 146 14.97 -4.45 -2.32
C ARG A 146 15.74 -5.63 -1.70
N ASP A 147 15.59 -5.82 -0.39
CA ASP A 147 16.33 -6.79 0.42
C ASP A 147 15.66 -8.19 0.50
N LYS A 148 14.56 -8.42 -0.22
CA LYS A 148 13.80 -9.68 -0.24
C LYS A 148 13.76 -10.29 -1.66
N ILE A 149 12.60 -10.39 -2.27
CA ILE A 149 12.47 -10.95 -3.64
C ILE A 149 13.46 -10.31 -4.63
N PRO A 150 13.59 -8.97 -4.71
CA PRO A 150 14.50 -8.36 -5.68
C PRO A 150 15.99 -8.64 -5.43
N PHE A 151 16.37 -8.99 -4.20
CA PHE A 151 17.78 -9.18 -3.83
C PHE A 151 18.50 -10.25 -4.68
N TYR A 152 17.77 -11.29 -5.07
CA TYR A 152 18.30 -12.40 -5.86
C TYR A 152 17.98 -12.29 -7.36
N LEU A 153 17.39 -11.19 -7.80
CA LEU A 153 16.96 -11.01 -9.19
C LEU A 153 17.87 -9.98 -9.90
N PRO A 154 18.04 -10.10 -11.22
CA PRO A 154 18.75 -9.10 -11.99
C PRO A 154 18.13 -7.71 -11.82
N GLU A 155 18.94 -6.66 -11.67
CA GLU A 155 18.48 -5.28 -11.51
C GLU A 155 17.61 -4.80 -12.69
N SER A 156 17.86 -5.35 -13.88
CA SER A 156 17.09 -5.05 -15.10
C SER A 156 15.67 -5.58 -15.06
N LEU A 157 15.35 -6.49 -14.14
CA LEU A 157 14.01 -7.05 -14.02
C LEU A 157 13.06 -6.07 -13.37
N SER A 158 12.00 -5.70 -14.09
CA SER A 158 10.94 -4.84 -13.54
C SER A 158 10.07 -5.64 -12.56
N LEU A 159 9.88 -5.06 -11.37
CA LEU A 159 9.08 -5.66 -10.31
C LEU A 159 8.16 -4.59 -9.69
N ALA A 160 6.85 -4.83 -9.71
CA ALA A 160 5.87 -4.03 -8.99
C ALA A 160 5.54 -4.75 -7.68
N HIS A 161 6.08 -4.29 -6.54
CA HIS A 161 5.98 -5.06 -5.30
C HIS A 161 5.81 -4.20 -4.04
N LYS A 162 5.51 -4.85 -2.94
CA LYS A 162 5.49 -4.26 -1.61
C LYS A 162 6.06 -5.24 -0.59
N THR A 163 7.01 -4.76 0.18
CA THR A 163 7.60 -5.46 1.32
C THR A 163 6.81 -5.22 2.61
N GLY A 164 7.03 -6.07 3.60
CA GLY A 164 6.57 -5.88 4.98
C GLY A 164 7.54 -6.53 5.93
N THR A 165 7.90 -5.82 7.00
CA THR A 165 8.78 -6.30 8.05
C THR A 165 8.19 -5.93 9.40
N LEU A 166 7.98 -6.91 10.25
CA LEU A 166 7.60 -6.78 11.65
C LEU A 166 8.49 -7.72 12.45
N ASP A 167 8.46 -7.59 13.77
CA ASP A 167 9.19 -8.53 14.64
C ASP A 167 8.67 -9.95 14.43
N GLY A 168 9.58 -10.86 14.03
CA GLY A 168 9.27 -12.25 13.73
C GLY A 168 8.48 -12.49 12.44
N VAL A 169 8.22 -11.46 11.61
CA VAL A 169 7.42 -11.60 10.38
C VAL A 169 8.03 -10.83 9.22
N GLU A 170 8.29 -11.54 8.13
CA GLU A 170 8.82 -11.01 6.88
C GLU A 170 7.87 -11.32 5.72
N HIS A 171 7.65 -10.34 4.87
CA HIS A 171 6.80 -10.48 3.69
C HIS A 171 7.41 -9.77 2.49
N ASP A 172 7.19 -10.31 1.31
CA ASP A 172 7.28 -9.58 0.05
C ASP A 172 6.27 -10.16 -0.93
N GLY A 173 5.76 -9.36 -1.82
CA GLY A 173 4.87 -9.83 -2.86
C GLY A 173 4.67 -8.80 -3.95
N GLY A 174 4.46 -9.29 -5.17
CA GLY A 174 4.35 -8.43 -6.33
C GLY A 174 4.24 -9.17 -7.65
N ILE A 175 4.43 -8.40 -8.72
CA ILE A 175 4.37 -8.85 -10.10
C ILE A 175 5.75 -8.70 -10.72
N LEU A 176 6.39 -9.83 -11.05
CA LEU A 176 7.62 -9.88 -11.84
C LEU A 176 7.26 -9.81 -13.33
N TYR A 177 7.88 -8.90 -14.07
CA TYR A 177 7.69 -8.77 -15.50
C TYR A 177 8.79 -9.53 -16.23
N LEU A 178 8.55 -10.83 -16.46
CA LEU A 178 9.46 -11.72 -17.18
C LEU A 178 9.27 -11.64 -18.70
N PRO A 179 10.27 -12.01 -19.52
CA PRO A 179 10.10 -12.06 -20.98
C PRO A 179 8.95 -12.97 -21.45
N ALA A 180 8.67 -14.05 -20.71
CA ALA A 180 7.57 -14.97 -20.98
C ALA A 180 6.20 -14.46 -20.52
N GLY A 181 6.15 -13.30 -19.85
CA GLY A 181 4.94 -12.71 -19.30
C GLY A 181 5.05 -12.39 -17.80
N PRO A 182 4.05 -11.69 -17.25
CA PRO A 182 4.04 -11.34 -15.84
C PRO A 182 3.81 -12.57 -14.95
N TYR A 183 4.52 -12.61 -13.83
CA TYR A 183 4.41 -13.66 -12.83
C TYR A 183 4.12 -13.04 -11.45
N ILE A 184 3.09 -13.52 -10.74
CA ILE A 184 2.73 -13.03 -9.41
C ILE A 184 3.36 -13.94 -8.36
N VAL A 185 4.05 -13.33 -7.39
CA VAL A 185 4.68 -14.03 -6.27
C VAL A 185 4.32 -13.33 -4.96
N CYS A 186 4.00 -14.08 -3.92
CA CYS A 186 3.72 -13.59 -2.57
C CYS A 186 4.26 -14.58 -1.53
N ILE A 187 5.08 -14.07 -0.61
CA ILE A 187 5.72 -14.84 0.47
C ILE A 187 5.52 -14.14 1.81
#